data_e8ce29cea15f9b380b6c20cca3b998e3
#
_entry.id   e8ce29cea15f9b380b6c20cca3b998e3
#
_cell.length_a   1.000
_cell.length_b   1.000
_cell.length_c   1.000
_cell.angle_alpha   90.00
_cell.angle_beta   90.00
_cell.angle_gamma   90.00
#
_symmetry.space_group_name_H-M   'P 1'
#
loop_
_entity.id
_entity.type
_entity.pdbx_description
1 polymer ?
#
loop_
_entity_poly.entity_id
_entity_poly.type
_entity_poly.pdbx_seq_one_letter_code
_entity_poly.pdbx_strand_id
1 'polypeptide(L)'
;MSKNHVPYAHASSIFDIDVSFFKKENVKTVLVDLDNTLDSYKTKTPSKRVYELKDKLAKEGIELIIISNNTGKRVTTYAKELQVRFVSSIGKPFASKLLKKLASLNIDISTCIMVGDQTVTDVACGNRAKIKTVLTDKLVKEDQPTTHFNRLFDRPIRKKLAKKNLLRDWRSI
;
A
#
# COMPACT_ATOMS: atom_id res chain seq x y z
N MET A 1 20.07 -9.88 -3.69
CA MET A 1 18.67 -9.46 -3.50
C MET A 1 18.53 -8.08 -4.11
N SER A 2 17.57 -7.88 -4.97
CA SER A 2 17.37 -6.55 -5.59
C SER A 2 16.92 -5.53 -4.53
N LYS A 3 17.52 -4.33 -4.54
CA LYS A 3 17.12 -3.19 -3.69
C LYS A 3 15.64 -2.85 -3.81
N ASN A 4 15.03 -3.21 -4.94
CA ASN A 4 13.61 -2.97 -5.22
C ASN A 4 12.63 -3.68 -4.27
N HIS A 5 13.05 -4.70 -3.53
CA HIS A 5 12.19 -5.43 -2.60
C HIS A 5 12.42 -5.07 -1.12
N VAL A 6 13.29 -4.09 -0.84
CA VAL A 6 13.54 -3.62 0.52
C VAL A 6 12.55 -2.50 0.83
N PRO A 7 11.63 -2.66 1.79
CA PRO A 7 10.72 -1.59 2.18
C PRO A 7 11.47 -0.50 2.96
N TYR A 8 10.94 0.71 2.95
CA TYR A 8 11.40 1.81 3.80
C TYR A 8 11.10 1.51 5.28
N ALA A 9 9.89 1.02 5.55
CA ALA A 9 9.45 0.60 6.88
C ALA A 9 8.58 -0.67 6.80
N HIS A 10 8.36 -1.30 7.95
CA HIS A 10 7.43 -2.42 8.15
C HIS A 10 6.47 -2.10 9.29
N ALA A 11 5.23 -2.55 9.14
CA ALA A 11 4.19 -2.50 10.16
C ALA A 11 3.38 -3.80 10.16
N SER A 12 2.79 -4.19 11.28
CA SER A 12 1.87 -5.35 11.29
C SER A 12 0.62 -5.08 10.47
N SER A 13 0.14 -3.83 10.50
CA SER A 13 -1.01 -3.37 9.72
C SER A 13 -0.89 -1.87 9.47
N ILE A 14 -1.55 -1.37 8.41
CA ILE A 14 -1.68 0.09 8.22
C ILE A 14 -2.41 0.76 9.38
N PHE A 15 -3.32 0.03 10.04
CA PHE A 15 -4.10 0.54 11.17
C PHE A 15 -3.28 0.75 12.45
N ASP A 16 -2.10 0.11 12.54
CA ASP A 16 -1.18 0.24 13.68
C ASP A 16 -0.21 1.43 13.52
N ILE A 17 -0.17 2.04 12.34
CA ILE A 17 0.70 3.17 12.06
C ILE A 17 0.07 4.44 12.63
N ASP A 18 0.76 5.08 13.57
CA ASP A 18 0.34 6.38 14.08
C ASP A 18 0.48 7.47 13.01
N VAL A 19 -0.47 8.40 12.98
CA VAL A 19 -0.48 9.48 11.98
C VAL A 19 0.75 10.38 12.09
N SER A 20 1.36 10.48 13.28
CA SER A 20 2.60 11.21 13.50
C SER A 20 3.76 10.70 12.63
N PHE A 21 3.79 9.40 12.32
CA PHE A 21 4.78 8.85 11.38
C PHE A 21 4.65 9.49 10.00
N PHE A 22 3.45 9.58 9.46
CA PHE A 22 3.24 10.20 8.15
C PHE A 22 3.59 11.69 8.16
N LYS A 23 3.30 12.39 9.26
CA LYS A 23 3.66 13.82 9.43
C LYS A 23 5.18 14.00 9.48
N LYS A 24 5.89 13.18 10.27
CA LYS A 24 7.35 13.20 10.36
C LYS A 24 8.01 12.98 9.00
N GLU A 25 7.42 12.12 8.18
CA GLU A 25 7.87 11.79 6.83
C GLU A 25 7.42 12.79 5.76
N ASN A 26 6.76 13.90 6.17
CA ASN A 26 6.18 14.93 5.28
C ASN A 26 5.22 14.36 4.23
N VAL A 27 4.45 13.32 4.61
CA VAL A 27 3.49 12.67 3.72
C VAL A 27 2.24 13.53 3.57
N LYS A 28 1.80 13.76 2.34
CA LYS A 28 0.52 14.38 1.99
C LYS A 28 -0.45 13.39 1.34
N THR A 29 0.07 12.29 0.82
CA THR A 29 -0.74 11.26 0.16
C THR A 29 -0.28 9.87 0.56
N VAL A 30 -1.20 9.08 1.10
CA VAL A 30 -1.02 7.64 1.34
C VAL A 30 -1.62 6.88 0.18
N LEU A 31 -0.77 6.22 -0.61
CA LEU A 31 -1.16 5.30 -1.67
C LEU A 31 -1.28 3.90 -1.08
N VAL A 32 -2.47 3.35 -1.00
CA VAL A 32 -2.68 2.08 -0.29
C VAL A 32 -3.24 1.00 -1.20
N ASP A 33 -2.66 -0.20 -1.14
CA ASP A 33 -3.26 -1.37 -1.76
C ASP A 33 -4.57 -1.75 -1.04
N LEU A 34 -5.53 -2.29 -1.79
CA LEU A 34 -6.83 -2.65 -1.23
C LEU A 34 -6.82 -4.03 -0.57
N ASP A 35 -6.42 -5.04 -1.37
CA ASP A 35 -6.61 -6.44 -1.02
C ASP A 35 -5.58 -6.92 0.01
N ASN A 36 -6.06 -7.35 1.17
CA ASN A 36 -5.23 -7.78 2.30
C ASN A 36 -4.36 -6.68 2.95
N THR A 37 -4.58 -5.40 2.56
CA THR A 37 -3.95 -4.24 3.20
C THR A 37 -4.98 -3.37 3.92
N LEU A 38 -6.07 -2.94 3.26
CA LEU A 38 -7.20 -2.26 3.89
C LEU A 38 -8.26 -3.25 4.38
N ASP A 39 -8.71 -4.12 3.50
CA ASP A 39 -9.69 -5.17 3.81
C ASP A 39 -9.39 -6.46 3.04
N SER A 40 -10.05 -7.55 3.43
CA SER A 40 -9.99 -8.81 2.68
C SER A 40 -10.55 -8.63 1.27
N TYR A 41 -10.01 -9.36 0.31
CA TYR A 41 -10.53 -9.37 -1.05
C TYR A 41 -12.01 -9.81 -1.15
N LYS A 42 -12.52 -10.52 -0.14
CA LYS A 42 -13.94 -10.94 -0.03
C LYS A 42 -14.85 -9.81 0.42
N THR A 43 -14.29 -8.77 1.04
CA THR A 43 -15.04 -7.64 1.59
C THR A 43 -15.49 -6.72 0.45
N LYS A 44 -16.79 -6.51 0.31
CA LYS A 44 -17.38 -5.69 -0.78
C LYS A 44 -17.40 -4.21 -0.44
N THR A 45 -17.62 -3.88 0.83
CA THR A 45 -17.78 -2.51 1.35
C THR A 45 -16.71 -2.20 2.39
N PRO A 46 -16.31 -0.94 2.56
CA PRO A 46 -15.29 -0.58 3.54
C PRO A 46 -15.71 -0.96 4.96
N SER A 47 -14.79 -1.54 5.73
CA SER A 47 -14.99 -1.83 7.14
C SER A 47 -14.90 -0.55 7.98
N LYS A 48 -15.49 -0.55 9.19
CA LYS A 48 -15.47 0.60 10.11
C LYS A 48 -14.07 1.15 10.33
N ARG A 49 -13.07 0.29 10.53
CA ARG A 49 -11.67 0.69 10.74
C ARG A 49 -11.06 1.45 9.55
N VAL A 50 -11.54 1.18 8.31
CA VAL A 50 -11.07 1.89 7.12
C VAL A 50 -11.63 3.31 7.07
N TYR A 51 -12.89 3.51 7.45
CA TYR A 51 -13.44 4.86 7.64
C TYR A 51 -12.69 5.64 8.71
N GLU A 52 -12.43 5.01 9.86
CA GLU A 52 -11.67 5.63 10.96
C GLU A 52 -10.25 6.02 10.52
N LEU A 53 -9.57 5.16 9.75
CA LEU A 53 -8.26 5.47 9.17
C LEU A 53 -8.33 6.67 8.24
N LYS A 54 -9.27 6.66 7.28
CA LYS A 54 -9.48 7.77 6.36
C LYS A 54 -9.69 9.09 7.12
N ASP A 55 -10.57 9.08 8.11
CA ASP A 55 -10.90 10.28 8.88
C ASP A 55 -9.72 10.78 9.72
N LYS A 56 -8.93 9.87 10.31
CA LYS A 56 -7.69 10.23 11.03
C LYS A 56 -6.67 10.90 10.09
N LEU A 57 -6.46 10.35 8.90
CA LEU A 57 -5.55 10.93 7.91
C LEU A 57 -6.06 12.30 7.41
N ALA A 58 -7.36 12.39 7.10
CA ALA A 58 -7.96 13.61 6.60
C ALA A 58 -7.89 14.77 7.61
N LYS A 59 -8.03 14.52 8.92
CA LYS A 59 -7.87 15.52 9.98
C LYS A 59 -6.47 16.16 9.98
N GLU A 60 -5.46 15.44 9.52
CA GLU A 60 -4.09 15.94 9.40
C GLU A 60 -3.73 16.42 7.98
N GLY A 61 -4.73 16.58 7.11
CA GLY A 61 -4.54 17.02 5.74
C GLY A 61 -3.84 15.99 4.85
N ILE A 62 -3.89 14.69 5.21
CA ILE A 62 -3.30 13.60 4.46
C ILE A 62 -4.40 12.88 3.68
N GLU A 63 -4.23 12.79 2.38
CA GLU A 63 -5.17 12.11 1.50
C GLU A 63 -4.89 10.61 1.44
N LEU A 64 -5.95 9.80 1.44
CA LEU A 64 -5.90 8.36 1.20
C LEU A 64 -6.35 8.08 -0.24
N ILE A 65 -5.48 7.44 -1.02
CA ILE A 65 -5.78 7.01 -2.40
C ILE A 65 -5.60 5.50 -2.50
N ILE A 66 -6.64 4.81 -2.96
CA ILE A 66 -6.57 3.36 -3.20
C ILE A 66 -5.86 3.09 -4.53
N ILE A 67 -4.89 2.18 -4.51
CA ILE A 67 -4.18 1.71 -5.71
C ILE A 67 -4.37 0.20 -5.88
N SER A 68 -4.67 -0.26 -7.09
CA SER A 68 -4.90 -1.69 -7.33
C SER A 68 -4.45 -2.11 -8.73
N ASN A 69 -4.00 -3.37 -8.85
CA ASN A 69 -3.80 -4.00 -10.15
C ASN A 69 -5.13 -4.43 -10.80
N ASN A 70 -6.16 -4.62 -9.97
CA ASN A 70 -7.48 -5.05 -10.44
C ASN A 70 -8.22 -3.93 -11.15
N THR A 71 -8.95 -4.30 -12.21
CA THR A 71 -9.79 -3.39 -13.02
C THR A 71 -11.26 -3.47 -12.66
N GLY A 72 -11.62 -4.37 -11.74
CA GLY A 72 -13.00 -4.77 -11.49
C GLY A 72 -13.88 -3.70 -10.80
N LYS A 73 -15.19 -3.88 -10.98
CA LYS A 73 -16.23 -3.06 -10.32
C LYS A 73 -16.03 -2.94 -8.80
N ARG A 74 -15.41 -3.97 -8.16
CA ARG A 74 -15.18 -4.00 -6.71
C ARG A 74 -14.35 -2.81 -6.23
N VAL A 75 -13.20 -2.54 -6.85
CA VAL A 75 -12.32 -1.42 -6.44
C VAL A 75 -13.05 -0.08 -6.62
N THR A 76 -13.74 0.08 -7.74
CA THR A 76 -14.51 1.30 -8.03
C THR A 76 -15.65 1.50 -7.02
N THR A 77 -16.42 0.45 -6.72
CA THR A 77 -17.53 0.52 -5.76
C THR A 77 -17.01 0.81 -4.36
N TYR A 78 -15.97 0.11 -3.93
CA TYR A 78 -15.35 0.29 -2.62
C TYR A 78 -14.81 1.72 -2.43
N ALA A 79 -14.07 2.25 -3.41
CA ALA A 79 -13.52 3.60 -3.34
C ALA A 79 -14.60 4.69 -3.36
N LYS A 80 -15.67 4.50 -4.16
CA LYS A 80 -16.82 5.41 -4.18
C LYS A 80 -17.54 5.44 -2.84
N GLU A 81 -17.78 4.29 -2.24
CA GLU A 81 -18.45 4.18 -0.95
C GLU A 81 -17.59 4.82 0.17
N LEU A 82 -16.28 4.58 0.15
CA LEU A 82 -15.35 5.23 1.07
C LEU A 82 -15.16 6.73 0.79
N GLN A 83 -15.61 7.22 -0.38
CA GLN A 83 -15.42 8.61 -0.84
C GLN A 83 -13.94 9.01 -0.93
N VAL A 84 -13.13 8.15 -1.54
CA VAL A 84 -11.71 8.41 -1.80
C VAL A 84 -11.39 8.26 -3.28
N ARG A 85 -10.33 8.92 -3.72
CA ARG A 85 -9.78 8.71 -5.06
C ARG A 85 -9.18 7.31 -5.17
N PHE A 86 -9.14 6.77 -6.38
CA PHE A 86 -8.53 5.47 -6.64
C PHE A 86 -7.82 5.43 -7.99
N VAL A 87 -6.84 4.56 -8.08
CA VAL A 87 -6.08 4.28 -9.29
C VAL A 87 -6.04 2.78 -9.51
N SER A 88 -6.76 2.30 -10.51
CA SER A 88 -6.80 0.88 -10.89
C SER A 88 -5.89 0.57 -12.08
N SER A 89 -5.64 -0.71 -12.35
CA SER A 89 -4.83 -1.19 -13.49
C SER A 89 -3.42 -0.60 -13.55
N ILE A 90 -2.79 -0.39 -12.39
CA ILE A 90 -1.49 0.27 -12.36
C ILE A 90 -0.32 -0.61 -12.80
N GLY A 91 -0.53 -1.94 -12.91
CA GLY A 91 0.48 -2.87 -13.44
C GLY A 91 1.65 -3.09 -12.50
N LYS A 92 1.42 -3.11 -11.16
CA LYS A 92 2.47 -3.50 -10.20
C LYS A 92 3.07 -4.86 -10.61
N PRO A 93 4.37 -5.04 -10.59
CA PRO A 93 5.42 -4.23 -9.93
C PRO A 93 6.01 -3.07 -10.76
N PHE A 94 5.49 -2.76 -11.95
CA PHE A 94 6.01 -1.68 -12.78
C PHE A 94 5.42 -0.33 -12.36
N ALA A 95 6.26 0.74 -12.40
CA ALA A 95 5.86 2.05 -11.90
C ALA A 95 5.25 2.97 -12.96
N SER A 96 5.48 2.70 -14.26
CA SER A 96 5.16 3.65 -15.35
C SER A 96 3.70 4.06 -15.40
N LYS A 97 2.77 3.11 -15.26
CA LYS A 97 1.32 3.40 -15.25
C LYS A 97 0.90 4.16 -14.00
N LEU A 98 1.45 3.79 -12.83
CA LEU A 98 1.20 4.50 -11.57
C LEU A 98 1.63 5.97 -11.70
N LEU A 99 2.87 6.22 -12.12
CA LEU A 99 3.41 7.58 -12.26
C LEU A 99 2.59 8.44 -13.23
N LYS A 100 2.20 7.90 -14.40
CA LYS A 100 1.33 8.60 -15.35
C LYS A 100 -0.01 8.99 -14.72
N LYS A 101 -0.63 8.09 -13.97
CA LYS A 101 -1.92 8.33 -13.34
C LYS A 101 -1.81 9.31 -12.17
N LEU A 102 -0.75 9.25 -11.35
CA LEU A 102 -0.52 10.22 -10.30
C LEU A 102 -0.29 11.62 -10.87
N ALA A 103 0.48 11.74 -11.95
CA ALA A 103 0.69 13.01 -12.64
C ALA A 103 -0.63 13.60 -13.17
N SER A 104 -1.51 12.76 -13.77
CA SER A 104 -2.83 13.23 -14.25
C SER A 104 -3.77 13.66 -13.12
N LEU A 105 -3.50 13.23 -11.89
CA LEU A 105 -4.23 13.65 -10.68
C LEU A 105 -3.56 14.82 -9.95
N ASN A 106 -2.49 15.39 -10.50
CA ASN A 106 -1.67 16.44 -9.88
C ASN A 106 -1.12 16.05 -8.49
N ILE A 107 -0.73 14.78 -8.32
CA ILE A 107 -0.14 14.27 -7.08
C ILE A 107 1.38 14.42 -7.13
N ASP A 108 1.94 15.10 -6.15
CA ASP A 108 3.39 15.18 -5.95
C ASP A 108 3.92 13.90 -5.31
N ILE A 109 4.66 13.12 -6.10
CA ILE A 109 5.23 11.84 -5.66
C ILE A 109 6.22 11.98 -4.52
N SER A 110 6.86 13.14 -4.35
CA SER A 110 7.82 13.40 -3.27
C SER A 110 7.18 13.41 -1.88
N THR A 111 5.86 13.66 -1.83
CA THR A 111 5.05 13.66 -0.60
C THR A 111 4.18 12.40 -0.47
N CYS A 112 4.41 11.40 -1.31
CA CYS A 112 3.68 10.13 -1.27
C CYS A 112 4.40 9.09 -0.41
N ILE A 113 3.61 8.23 0.22
CA ILE A 113 4.05 6.96 0.76
C ILE A 113 3.14 5.85 0.22
N MET A 114 3.72 4.71 -0.12
CA MET A 114 2.95 3.56 -0.61
C MET A 114 2.90 2.47 0.46
N VAL A 115 1.70 1.98 0.75
CA VAL A 115 1.46 0.93 1.74
C VAL A 115 0.85 -0.28 1.07
N GLY A 116 1.42 -1.45 1.29
CA GLY A 116 0.91 -2.69 0.73
C GLY A 116 1.50 -3.92 1.40
N ASP A 117 0.90 -5.08 1.13
CA ASP A 117 1.22 -6.34 1.81
C ASP A 117 2.14 -7.28 1.03
N GLN A 118 2.62 -6.87 -0.16
CA GLN A 118 3.49 -7.70 -1.01
C GLN A 118 4.80 -7.01 -1.39
N THR A 119 5.94 -7.71 -1.14
CA THR A 119 7.26 -7.20 -1.54
C THR A 119 7.44 -7.20 -3.05
N VAL A 120 6.88 -8.20 -3.74
CA VAL A 120 7.06 -8.41 -5.18
C VAL A 120 6.22 -7.47 -6.04
N THR A 121 5.14 -6.94 -5.52
CA THR A 121 4.26 -6.01 -6.23
C THR A 121 4.32 -4.61 -5.65
N ASP A 122 3.90 -4.42 -4.39
CA ASP A 122 3.74 -3.11 -3.78
C ASP A 122 5.09 -2.44 -3.51
N VAL A 123 5.96 -3.11 -2.74
CA VAL A 123 7.28 -2.56 -2.43
C VAL A 123 8.10 -2.36 -3.71
N ALA A 124 8.05 -3.32 -4.64
CA ALA A 124 8.78 -3.22 -5.89
C ALA A 124 8.25 -2.08 -6.77
N CYS A 125 6.94 -1.84 -6.80
CA CYS A 125 6.34 -0.73 -7.55
C CYS A 125 6.74 0.62 -6.94
N GLY A 126 6.56 0.79 -5.62
CA GLY A 126 6.90 2.03 -4.94
C GLY A 126 8.38 2.38 -5.07
N ASN A 127 9.28 1.41 -4.85
CA ASN A 127 10.71 1.65 -5.00
C ASN A 127 11.12 2.04 -6.45
N ARG A 128 10.49 1.43 -7.47
CA ARG A 128 10.70 1.82 -8.86
C ARG A 128 10.13 3.21 -9.16
N ALA A 129 9.06 3.59 -8.48
CA ALA A 129 8.50 4.94 -8.56
C ALA A 129 9.27 5.98 -7.73
N LYS A 130 10.31 5.58 -6.97
CA LYS A 130 11.03 6.40 -5.98
C LYS A 130 10.12 6.95 -4.87
N ILE A 131 9.08 6.20 -4.53
CA ILE A 131 8.16 6.47 -3.42
C ILE A 131 8.56 5.60 -2.24
N LYS A 132 8.61 6.17 -1.02
CA LYS A 132 8.81 5.40 0.22
C LYS A 132 7.72 4.34 0.37
N THR A 133 8.10 3.13 0.82
CA THR A 133 7.17 2.01 0.92
C THR A 133 7.08 1.48 2.35
N VAL A 134 5.86 1.27 2.83
CA VAL A 134 5.62 0.51 4.06
C VAL A 134 5.05 -0.84 3.68
N LEU A 135 5.77 -1.88 4.07
CA LEU A 135 5.30 -3.26 3.92
C LEU A 135 4.46 -3.62 5.15
N THR A 136 3.24 -4.09 4.93
CA THR A 136 2.41 -4.61 6.03
C THR A 136 2.36 -6.13 6.00
N ASP A 137 1.94 -6.73 7.11
CA ASP A 137 1.52 -8.12 7.10
C ASP A 137 0.13 -8.21 6.48
N LYS A 138 -0.20 -9.36 5.91
CA LYS A 138 -1.52 -9.55 5.32
C LYS A 138 -2.59 -9.68 6.39
N LEU A 139 -3.76 -9.10 6.16
CA LEU A 139 -4.86 -9.07 7.12
C LEU A 139 -5.50 -10.44 7.37
N VAL A 140 -5.59 -11.28 6.34
CA VAL A 140 -6.22 -12.61 6.42
C VAL A 140 -5.32 -13.68 5.81
N LYS A 141 -5.47 -14.92 6.28
CA LYS A 141 -4.66 -16.05 5.76
C LYS A 141 -4.98 -16.39 4.31
N GLU A 142 -6.21 -16.11 3.89
CA GLU A 142 -6.70 -16.43 2.54
C GLU A 142 -6.25 -15.37 1.53
N ASP A 143 -5.85 -15.82 0.35
CA ASP A 143 -5.45 -14.97 -0.77
C ASP A 143 -6.38 -15.19 -1.97
N GLN A 144 -6.51 -14.19 -2.84
CA GLN A 144 -7.12 -14.39 -4.15
C GLN A 144 -6.34 -15.46 -4.95
N PRO A 145 -6.99 -16.26 -5.80
CA PRO A 145 -6.30 -17.23 -6.65
C PRO A 145 -5.16 -16.62 -7.48
N THR A 146 -5.37 -15.42 -8.01
CA THR A 146 -4.38 -14.68 -8.78
C THR A 146 -3.17 -14.21 -7.96
N THR A 147 -3.32 -14.08 -6.65
CA THR A 147 -2.27 -13.64 -5.73
C THR A 147 -1.40 -14.80 -5.23
N HIS A 148 -1.89 -16.04 -5.33
CA HIS A 148 -1.14 -17.23 -4.90
C HIS A 148 0.24 -17.33 -5.56
N PHE A 149 0.32 -17.05 -6.85
CA PHE A 149 1.58 -17.09 -7.59
C PHE A 149 2.60 -16.06 -7.04
N ASN A 150 2.16 -14.86 -6.79
CA ASN A 150 3.02 -13.82 -6.20
C ASN A 150 3.52 -14.20 -4.80
N ARG A 151 2.71 -14.90 -4.01
CA ARG A 151 3.08 -15.35 -2.66
C ARG A 151 4.19 -16.39 -2.63
N LEU A 152 4.33 -17.21 -3.66
CA LEU A 152 5.45 -18.14 -3.77
C LEU A 152 6.80 -17.40 -3.77
N PHE A 153 6.86 -16.23 -4.40
CA PHE A 153 8.06 -15.41 -4.44
C PHE A 153 8.18 -14.47 -3.23
N ASP A 154 7.06 -13.99 -2.70
CA ASP A 154 7.02 -13.05 -1.59
C ASP A 154 7.58 -13.67 -0.29
N ARG A 155 7.14 -14.90 0.07
CA ARG A 155 7.55 -15.58 1.30
C ARG A 155 9.08 -15.73 1.46
N PRO A 156 9.84 -16.24 0.47
CA PRO A 156 11.29 -16.35 0.60
C PRO A 156 11.98 -14.98 0.67
N ILE A 157 11.46 -13.97 -0.03
CA ILE A 157 11.99 -12.60 0.05
C ILE A 157 11.79 -12.04 1.46
N ARG A 158 10.59 -12.13 2.05
CA ARG A 158 10.32 -11.69 3.42
C ARG A 158 11.23 -12.38 4.44
N LYS A 159 11.39 -13.70 4.35
CA LYS A 159 12.32 -14.45 5.23
C LYS A 159 13.74 -13.93 5.11
N LYS A 160 14.21 -13.62 3.90
CA LYS A 160 15.55 -13.08 3.66
C LYS A 160 15.69 -11.65 4.18
N LEU A 161 14.66 -10.82 4.05
CA LEU A 161 14.63 -9.47 4.61
C LEU A 161 14.70 -9.51 6.14
N ALA A 162 13.91 -10.38 6.78
CA ALA A 162 13.91 -10.56 8.22
C ALA A 162 15.29 -11.01 8.74
N LYS A 163 15.90 -12.05 8.11
CA LYS A 163 17.25 -12.52 8.46
C LYS A 163 18.33 -11.45 8.34
N LYS A 164 18.13 -10.44 7.50
CA LYS A 164 19.07 -9.33 7.29
C LYS A 164 18.72 -8.07 8.07
N ASN A 165 17.72 -8.12 8.96
CA ASN A 165 17.20 -6.97 9.70
C ASN A 165 16.80 -5.78 8.81
N LEU A 166 16.26 -6.09 7.61
CA LEU A 166 15.81 -5.10 6.63
C LEU A 166 14.31 -4.78 6.71
N LEU A 167 13.57 -5.44 7.61
CA LEU A 167 12.19 -5.09 7.96
C LEU A 167 12.22 -4.18 9.19
N ARG A 168 12.58 -2.92 8.98
CA ARG A 168 12.66 -1.93 10.06
C ARG A 168 11.25 -1.55 10.50
N ASP A 169 10.98 -1.63 11.80
CA ASP A 169 9.72 -1.17 12.36
C ASP A 169 9.53 0.32 12.09
N TRP A 170 8.33 0.72 11.70
CA TRP A 170 7.99 2.13 11.42
C TRP A 170 8.24 3.06 12.62
N ARG A 171 8.18 2.52 13.85
CA ARG A 171 8.45 3.27 15.08
C ARG A 171 9.92 3.62 15.25
N SER A 172 10.80 2.91 14.54
CA SER A 172 12.26 3.11 14.61
C SER A 172 12.82 4.00 13.49
N ILE A 173 11.94 4.57 12.67
CA ILE A 173 12.29 5.46 11.56
C ILE A 173 12.46 6.90 12.01
#